data_5f6ce0b57389f9a5c6399bd1cdb5da5a
#
_entry.id   5f6ce0b57389f9a5c6399bd1cdb5da5a
#
_cell.length_a   1.000
_cell.length_b   1.000
_cell.length_c   1.000
_cell.angle_alpha   90.00
_cell.angle_beta   90.00
_cell.angle_gamma   90.00
#
_symmetry.space_group_name_H-M   'P 1'
#
loop_
_entity.id
_entity.type
_entity.pdbx_description
1 polymer ?
#
loop_
_entity_poly.entity_id
_entity_poly.type
_entity_poly.pdbx_seq_one_letter_code
_entity_poly.pdbx_strand_id
1 'polypeptide(L)'
;MSRRRAAVRSHAEKAARKGAAAALAILAEEAKRRTPVETGRLRDSCQVRTEGQSGSVIFTAAYAAARHERREGGKFLENACWDPDVRAAMGEEVRRAFAAEMR
;
A
#
# COMPACT_ATOMS: atom_id res chain seq x y z
N MET A 1 25.18 -0.60 -23.17
CA MET A 1 24.99 -0.86 -21.72
C MET A 1 25.68 -2.16 -21.35
N SER A 2 26.46 -2.17 -20.27
CA SER A 2 27.14 -3.39 -19.85
C SER A 2 26.16 -4.38 -19.23
N ARG A 3 26.47 -5.67 -19.27
CA ARG A 3 25.67 -6.73 -18.64
C ARG A 3 25.48 -6.47 -17.14
N ARG A 4 26.51 -5.95 -16.47
CA ARG A 4 26.48 -5.64 -15.05
C ARG A 4 25.47 -4.56 -14.73
N ARG A 5 25.41 -3.49 -15.51
CA ARG A 5 24.42 -2.41 -15.33
C ARG A 5 23.01 -2.92 -15.55
N ALA A 6 22.79 -3.72 -16.58
CA ALA A 6 21.48 -4.32 -16.86
C ALA A 6 21.02 -5.23 -15.73
N ALA A 7 21.93 -6.04 -15.14
CA ALA A 7 21.61 -6.92 -14.02
C ALA A 7 21.23 -6.12 -12.76
N VAL A 8 22.00 -5.09 -12.40
CA VAL A 8 21.69 -4.23 -11.25
C VAL A 8 20.34 -3.54 -11.41
N ARG A 9 20.08 -3.00 -12.61
CA ARG A 9 18.78 -2.37 -12.93
C ARG A 9 17.62 -3.34 -12.77
N SER A 10 17.77 -4.57 -13.28
CA SER A 10 16.74 -5.60 -13.16
C SER A 10 16.45 -5.96 -11.70
N HIS A 11 17.48 -6.12 -10.87
CA HIS A 11 17.31 -6.38 -9.44
C HIS A 11 16.65 -5.20 -8.73
N ALA A 12 17.03 -3.98 -9.07
CA ALA A 12 16.43 -2.78 -8.49
C ALA A 12 14.95 -2.66 -8.85
N GLU A 13 14.59 -2.93 -10.10
CA GLU A 13 13.18 -2.91 -10.54
C GLU A 13 12.35 -3.97 -9.82
N LYS A 14 12.90 -5.17 -9.65
CA LYS A 14 12.24 -6.25 -8.93
C LYS A 14 12.07 -5.91 -7.45
N ALA A 15 13.08 -5.32 -6.82
CA ALA A 15 13.02 -4.86 -5.44
C ALA A 15 11.94 -3.78 -5.28
N ALA A 16 11.86 -2.84 -6.21
CA ALA A 16 10.85 -1.78 -6.19
C ALA A 16 9.44 -2.35 -6.28
N ARG A 17 9.20 -3.34 -7.17
CA ARG A 17 7.89 -4.00 -7.27
C ARG A 17 7.51 -4.73 -6.00
N LYS A 18 8.43 -5.50 -5.44
CA LYS A 18 8.18 -6.24 -4.19
C LYS A 18 7.97 -5.30 -3.01
N GLY A 19 8.78 -4.26 -2.92
CA GLY A 19 8.66 -3.26 -1.86
C GLY A 19 7.36 -2.50 -1.93
N ALA A 20 6.94 -2.09 -3.12
CA ALA A 20 5.65 -1.40 -3.31
C ALA A 20 4.48 -2.30 -2.90
N ALA A 21 4.47 -3.56 -3.31
CA ALA A 21 3.41 -4.48 -2.94
C ALA A 21 3.33 -4.69 -1.42
N ALA A 22 4.48 -4.88 -0.76
CA ALA A 22 4.53 -5.05 0.69
C ALA A 22 4.09 -3.78 1.44
N ALA A 23 4.52 -2.62 0.98
CA ALA A 23 4.13 -1.34 1.57
C ALA A 23 2.63 -1.09 1.43
N LEU A 24 2.06 -1.37 0.27
CA LEU A 24 0.62 -1.20 0.03
C LEU A 24 -0.22 -2.17 0.86
N ALA A 25 0.29 -3.37 1.12
CA ALA A 25 -0.38 -4.32 2.01
C ALA A 25 -0.49 -3.76 3.43
N ILE A 26 0.55 -3.08 3.94
CA ILE A 26 0.53 -2.43 5.25
C ILE A 26 -0.51 -1.31 5.27
N LEU A 27 -0.52 -0.47 4.25
CA LEU A 27 -1.50 0.62 4.14
C LEU A 27 -2.92 0.06 4.10
N ALA A 28 -3.16 -0.99 3.32
CA ALA A 28 -4.48 -1.62 3.21
C ALA A 28 -4.96 -2.16 4.56
N GLU A 29 -4.10 -2.86 5.31
CA GLU A 29 -4.46 -3.40 6.62
C GLU A 29 -4.78 -2.28 7.62
N GLU A 30 -4.02 -1.19 7.60
CA GLU A 30 -4.29 -0.06 8.48
C GLU A 30 -5.60 0.66 8.09
N ALA A 31 -5.83 0.85 6.81
CA ALA A 31 -7.08 1.45 6.31
C ALA A 31 -8.29 0.59 6.72
N LYS A 32 -8.18 -0.73 6.62
CA LYS A 32 -9.23 -1.66 7.06
C LYS A 32 -9.51 -1.50 8.55
N ARG A 33 -8.47 -1.41 9.38
CA ARG A 33 -8.63 -1.23 10.83
C ARG A 33 -9.37 0.06 11.17
N ARG A 34 -9.15 1.12 10.40
CA ARG A 34 -9.77 2.43 10.60
C ARG A 34 -11.14 2.54 9.95
N THR A 35 -11.51 1.57 9.11
CA THR A 35 -12.81 1.56 8.45
C THR A 35 -13.92 1.29 9.46
N PRO A 36 -14.98 2.12 9.49
CA PRO A 36 -16.12 1.85 10.37
C PRO A 36 -16.77 0.52 10.02
N VAL A 37 -17.00 -0.32 11.03
CA VAL A 37 -17.57 -1.66 10.84
C VAL A 37 -19.05 -1.64 11.19
N GLU A 38 -19.90 -1.34 10.22
CA GLU A 38 -21.35 -1.49 10.37
C GLU A 38 -21.80 -2.88 9.90
N THR A 39 -21.33 -3.30 8.72
CA THR A 39 -21.65 -4.62 8.15
C THR A 39 -20.41 -5.41 7.75
N GLY A 40 -19.23 -4.81 7.83
CA GLY A 40 -17.99 -5.38 7.31
C GLY A 40 -17.82 -5.26 5.79
N ARG A 41 -18.89 -4.90 5.08
CA ARG A 41 -18.87 -4.83 3.60
C ARG A 41 -17.87 -3.81 3.08
N LEU A 42 -17.81 -2.64 3.71
CA LEU A 42 -16.87 -1.59 3.30
C LEU A 42 -15.43 -2.06 3.49
N ARG A 43 -15.10 -2.57 4.66
CA ARG A 43 -13.77 -3.10 4.97
C ARG A 43 -13.38 -4.22 4.00
N ASP A 44 -14.31 -5.15 3.74
CA ASP A 44 -14.07 -6.31 2.87
C ASP A 44 -13.91 -5.91 1.40
N SER A 45 -14.32 -4.70 1.04
CA SER A 45 -14.15 -4.18 -0.33
C SER A 45 -12.76 -3.62 -0.59
N CYS A 46 -11.88 -3.57 0.42
CA CYS A 46 -10.52 -3.06 0.27
C CYS A 46 -9.70 -3.97 -0.63
N GLN A 47 -9.07 -3.38 -1.63
CA GLN A 47 -8.21 -4.10 -2.57
C GLN A 47 -6.90 -3.36 -2.77
N VAL A 48 -5.82 -4.13 -2.91
CA VAL A 48 -4.53 -3.61 -3.34
C VAL A 48 -4.38 -3.94 -4.83
N ARG A 49 -4.11 -2.94 -5.63
CA ARG A 49 -3.82 -3.11 -7.06
C ARG A 49 -2.42 -2.64 -7.34
N THR A 50 -1.65 -3.45 -8.06
CA THR A 50 -0.27 -3.12 -8.41
C THR A 50 -0.11 -3.11 -9.93
N GLU A 51 0.73 -2.20 -10.40
CA GLU A 51 1.10 -2.09 -11.80
C GLU A 51 2.57 -1.68 -11.88
N GLY A 52 3.44 -2.64 -12.24
CA GLY A 52 4.88 -2.41 -12.24
C GLY A 52 5.38 -2.03 -10.84
N GLN A 53 5.98 -0.84 -10.73
CA GLN A 53 6.55 -0.31 -9.48
C GLN A 53 5.57 0.59 -8.72
N SER A 54 4.35 0.71 -9.19
CA SER A 54 3.33 1.54 -8.56
C SER A 54 2.11 0.72 -8.19
N GLY A 55 1.22 1.32 -7.43
CA GLY A 55 -0.01 0.66 -7.05
C GLY A 55 -0.92 1.57 -6.26
N SER A 56 -2.04 1.03 -5.86
CA SER A 56 -3.05 1.77 -5.13
C SER A 56 -3.81 0.86 -4.17
N VAL A 57 -4.35 1.47 -3.14
CA VAL A 57 -5.31 0.86 -2.22
C VAL A 57 -6.66 1.47 -2.52
N ILE A 58 -7.66 0.65 -2.81
CA ILE A 58 -9.00 1.12 -3.16
C ILE A 58 -10.06 0.37 -2.36
N PHE A 59 -11.20 1.05 -2.16
CA PHE A 59 -12.40 0.45 -1.59
C PHE A 59 -13.46 0.43 -2.69
N THR A 60 -13.96 -0.75 -3.02
CA THR A 60 -14.87 -0.94 -4.17
C THR A 60 -16.35 -0.88 -3.81
N ALA A 61 -16.70 -0.84 -2.52
CA ALA A 61 -18.10 -0.71 -2.12
C ALA A 61 -18.72 0.57 -2.69
N ALA A 62 -19.95 0.49 -3.17
CA ALA A 62 -20.62 1.60 -3.86
C ALA A 62 -20.71 2.88 -3.02
N TYR A 63 -20.79 2.76 -1.70
CA TYR A 63 -20.88 3.89 -0.78
C TYR A 63 -19.54 4.32 -0.16
N ALA A 64 -18.42 3.74 -0.61
CA ALA A 64 -17.10 3.98 0.00
C ALA A 64 -16.70 5.45 -0.03
N ALA A 65 -16.89 6.14 -1.16
CA ALA A 65 -16.54 7.55 -1.29
C ALA A 65 -17.34 8.43 -0.33
N ALA A 66 -18.65 8.23 -0.24
CA ALA A 66 -19.51 8.98 0.66
C ALA A 66 -19.14 8.74 2.13
N ARG A 67 -18.82 7.50 2.50
CA ARG A 67 -18.42 7.16 3.87
C ARG A 67 -17.08 7.79 4.24
N HIS A 68 -16.13 7.82 3.31
CA HIS A 68 -14.81 8.44 3.50
C HIS A 68 -14.91 9.94 3.76
N GLU A 69 -15.90 10.60 3.15
CA GLU A 69 -16.10 12.05 3.29
C GLU A 69 -16.83 12.47 4.57
N ARG A 70 -17.34 11.53 5.36
CA ARG A 70 -18.01 11.86 6.62
C ARG A 70 -17.02 12.37 7.66
N ARG A 71 -17.48 13.27 8.54
CA ARG A 71 -16.67 13.82 9.63
C ARG A 71 -16.30 12.75 10.67
N GLU A 72 -17.30 11.98 11.10
CA GLU A 72 -17.10 10.91 12.09
C GLU A 72 -16.83 9.59 11.39
N GLY A 73 -15.70 8.97 11.69
CA GLY A 73 -15.32 7.69 11.11
C GLY A 73 -15.05 7.76 9.62
N GLY A 74 -14.97 8.97 9.05
CA GLY A 74 -14.56 9.16 7.66
C GLY A 74 -13.05 9.33 7.53
N LYS A 75 -12.58 9.58 6.30
CA LYS A 75 -11.16 9.82 6.02
C LYS A 75 -10.23 8.67 6.43
N PHE A 76 -10.77 7.47 6.57
CA PHE A 76 -10.03 6.32 7.09
C PHE A 76 -8.80 5.97 6.23
N LEU A 77 -8.92 6.04 4.91
CA LEU A 77 -7.79 5.77 4.00
C LEU A 77 -6.78 6.92 4.04
N GLU A 78 -7.27 8.17 3.97
CA GLU A 78 -6.42 9.35 4.02
C GLU A 78 -5.64 9.41 5.34
N ASN A 79 -6.31 9.20 6.46
CA ASN A 79 -5.68 9.21 7.77
C ASN A 79 -4.64 8.10 7.92
N ALA A 80 -4.91 6.91 7.40
CA ALA A 80 -3.94 5.82 7.38
C ALA A 80 -2.70 6.22 6.56
N CYS A 81 -2.92 6.81 5.40
CA CYS A 81 -1.84 7.23 4.50
C CYS A 81 -0.93 8.28 5.14
N TRP A 82 -1.48 9.21 5.93
CA TRP A 82 -0.72 10.28 6.57
C TRP A 82 -0.16 9.93 7.95
N ASP A 83 -0.50 8.77 8.50
CA ASP A 83 0.01 8.35 9.80
C ASP A 83 1.52 8.09 9.72
N PRO A 84 2.34 8.78 10.56
CA PRO A 84 3.80 8.61 10.52
C PRO A 84 4.27 7.18 10.78
N ASP A 85 3.61 6.46 11.66
CA ASP A 85 3.98 5.07 11.99
C ASP A 85 3.68 4.14 10.82
N VAL A 86 2.56 4.34 10.14
CA VAL A 86 2.20 3.58 8.95
C VAL A 86 3.20 3.85 7.83
N ARG A 87 3.56 5.11 7.61
CA ARG A 87 4.54 5.50 6.60
C ARG A 87 5.92 4.92 6.90
N ALA A 88 6.33 4.92 8.16
CA ALA A 88 7.60 4.32 8.58
C ALA A 88 7.61 2.81 8.32
N ALA A 89 6.52 2.11 8.64
CA ALA A 89 6.40 0.68 8.39
C ALA A 89 6.42 0.36 6.90
N MET A 90 5.76 1.17 6.08
CA MET A 90 5.79 1.02 4.63
C MET A 90 7.22 1.20 4.08
N GLY A 91 7.91 2.23 4.53
CA GLY A 91 9.31 2.48 4.14
C GLY A 91 10.24 1.35 4.53
N GLU A 92 10.03 0.75 5.69
CA GLU A 92 10.82 -0.39 6.16
C GLU A 92 10.64 -1.61 5.23
N GLU A 93 9.43 -1.87 4.77
CA GLU A 93 9.19 -2.97 3.82
C GLU A 93 9.88 -2.74 2.48
N VAL A 94 9.89 -1.50 1.99
CA VAL A 94 10.63 -1.15 0.78
C VAL A 94 12.13 -1.40 0.98
N ARG A 95 12.68 -0.96 2.12
CA ARG A 95 14.09 -1.16 2.45
C ARG A 95 14.45 -2.63 2.52
N ARG A 96 13.63 -3.45 3.14
CA ARG A 96 13.83 -4.92 3.24
C ARG A 96 13.83 -5.57 1.87
N ALA A 97 12.94 -5.16 0.98
CA ALA A 97 12.85 -5.69 -0.37
C ALA A 97 14.15 -5.42 -1.14
N PHE A 98 14.68 -4.18 -1.06
CA PHE A 98 15.95 -3.83 -1.69
C PHE A 98 17.11 -4.61 -1.08
N ALA A 99 17.17 -4.72 0.24
CA ALA A 99 18.23 -5.48 0.91
C ALA A 99 18.24 -6.95 0.48
N ALA A 100 17.06 -7.56 0.33
CA ALA A 100 16.93 -8.96 -0.10
C ALA A 100 17.39 -9.18 -1.55
N GLU A 101 17.02 -8.26 -2.45
CA GLU A 101 17.34 -8.40 -3.88
C GLU A 101 18.78 -8.03 -4.23
N MET A 102 19.42 -7.18 -3.40
CA MET A 102 20.78 -6.68 -3.68
C MET A 102 21.89 -7.45 -2.98
N ARG A 103 21.59 -8.56 -2.37
CA ARG A 103 22.58 -9.44 -1.77
C ARG A 103 23.47 -10.11 -2.80
#